data_647cc2922d42cc611804e41170855c1c
#
_entry.id   647cc2922d42cc611804e41170855c1c
#
_cell.length_a   1.000
_cell.length_b   1.000
_cell.length_c   1.000
_cell.angle_alpha   90.00
_cell.angle_beta   90.00
_cell.angle_gamma   90.00
#
_symmetry.space_group_name_H-M   'P 1'
#
loop_
_entity.id
_entity.type
_entity.pdbx_description
1 polymer ?
#
loop_
_entity_poly.entity_id
_entity_poly.type
_entity_poly.pdbx_seq_one_letter_code
_entity_poly.pdbx_strand_id
1 'polypeptide(L)'
;MSTKSDKIKFHPNWLRAMYVFNIFFNGVLGFALLVAPDQMFSFMGFPAEEPIWAGAFSSLSFAGGILYVVALRSPLKYAPLLLLQLLIWVVYYPAVIIPMLVMGTLPSYATFFAAIGLVPLIGDLIVIPWGHMLAK
;
A
#
# COMPACT_ATOMS: atom_id res chain seq x y z
N MET A 1 9.25 27.83 33.29
CA MET A 1 9.08 27.77 31.82
C MET A 1 8.50 26.42 31.43
N SER A 2 7.21 26.37 31.19
CA SER A 2 6.53 25.14 30.76
C SER A 2 6.81 24.96 29.29
N THR A 3 7.69 24.03 28.94
CA THR A 3 7.81 23.53 27.55
C THR A 3 6.48 22.90 27.16
N LYS A 4 5.71 23.63 26.35
CA LYS A 4 4.61 23.05 25.60
C LYS A 4 5.19 21.89 24.78
N SER A 5 5.07 20.68 25.32
CA SER A 5 5.15 19.48 24.51
C SER A 5 4.03 19.62 23.48
N ASP A 6 4.35 20.02 22.27
CA ASP A 6 3.46 19.96 21.14
C ASP A 6 3.02 18.50 21.04
N LYS A 7 1.81 18.24 21.58
CA LYS A 7 1.17 16.92 21.45
C LYS A 7 1.03 16.67 19.97
N ILE A 8 1.91 15.84 19.42
CA ILE A 8 1.86 15.36 18.06
C ILE A 8 0.43 14.88 17.84
N LYS A 9 -0.31 15.61 17.00
CA LYS A 9 -1.70 15.24 16.65
C LYS A 9 -1.63 13.95 15.84
N PHE A 10 -1.88 12.86 16.51
CA PHE A 10 -1.84 11.53 15.97
C PHE A 10 -3.22 10.90 16.17
N HIS A 11 -3.75 10.30 15.12
CA HIS A 11 -5.02 9.60 15.14
C HIS A 11 -4.79 8.08 15.10
N PRO A 12 -4.69 7.41 16.26
CA PRO A 12 -4.35 5.98 16.32
C PRO A 12 -5.32 5.09 15.56
N ASN A 13 -6.60 5.46 15.53
CA ASN A 13 -7.63 4.69 14.83
C ASN A 13 -7.48 4.77 13.32
N TRP A 14 -7.10 5.91 12.77
CA TRP A 14 -6.84 6.07 11.34
C TRP A 14 -5.61 5.29 10.90
N LEU A 15 -4.56 5.31 11.72
CA LEU A 15 -3.35 4.52 11.46
C LEU A 15 -3.65 3.02 11.47
N ARG A 16 -4.44 2.55 12.45
CA ARG A 16 -4.90 1.16 12.48
C ARG A 16 -5.78 0.81 11.29
N ALA A 17 -6.68 1.71 10.89
CA ALA A 17 -7.53 1.50 9.73
C ALA A 17 -6.69 1.30 8.44
N MET A 18 -5.61 2.06 8.26
CA MET A 18 -4.71 1.86 7.13
C MET A 18 -3.97 0.52 7.20
N TYR A 19 -3.55 0.07 8.37
CA TYR A 19 -2.98 -1.27 8.51
C TYR A 19 -4.00 -2.36 8.18
N VAL A 20 -5.24 -2.24 8.65
CA VAL A 20 -6.31 -3.20 8.32
C VAL A 20 -6.57 -3.21 6.80
N PHE A 21 -6.69 -2.04 6.17
CA PHE A 21 -6.81 -1.95 4.72
C PHE A 21 -5.68 -2.70 4.01
N ASN A 22 -4.43 -2.47 4.44
CA ASN A 22 -3.26 -3.10 3.85
C ASN A 22 -3.16 -4.61 4.11
N ILE A 23 -3.67 -5.10 5.23
CA ILE A 23 -3.78 -6.54 5.48
C ILE A 23 -4.67 -7.19 4.41
N PHE A 24 -5.79 -6.58 4.08
CA PHE A 24 -6.67 -7.09 3.03
C PHE A 24 -6.07 -6.88 1.65
N PHE A 25 -5.63 -5.67 1.34
CA PHE A 25 -5.15 -5.32 0.02
C PHE A 25 -3.82 -6.03 -0.35
N ASN A 26 -2.87 -6.08 0.57
CA ASN A 26 -1.60 -6.77 0.34
C ASN A 26 -1.64 -8.24 0.80
N GLY A 27 -2.17 -8.52 2.00
CA GLY A 27 -2.13 -9.84 2.60
C GLY A 27 -3.08 -10.82 1.92
N VAL A 28 -4.37 -10.52 1.92
CA VAL A 28 -5.38 -11.44 1.37
C VAL A 28 -5.25 -11.55 -0.13
N LEU A 29 -5.12 -10.41 -0.84
CA LEU A 29 -4.96 -10.41 -2.29
C LEU A 29 -3.64 -11.08 -2.70
N GLY A 30 -2.53 -10.77 -2.02
CA GLY A 30 -1.24 -11.41 -2.27
C GLY A 30 -1.29 -12.92 -2.06
N PHE A 31 -1.93 -13.39 -0.99
CA PHE A 31 -2.14 -14.80 -0.75
C PHE A 31 -3.00 -15.46 -1.85
N ALA A 32 -4.11 -14.85 -2.22
CA ALA A 32 -4.98 -15.36 -3.27
C ALA A 32 -4.24 -15.49 -4.61
N LEU A 33 -3.41 -14.51 -4.96
CA LEU A 33 -2.55 -14.55 -6.15
C LEU A 33 -1.48 -15.64 -6.09
N LEU A 34 -1.03 -16.04 -4.90
CA LEU A 34 -0.07 -17.14 -4.75
C LEU A 34 -0.72 -18.51 -4.92
N VAL A 35 -1.91 -18.71 -4.35
CA VAL A 35 -2.55 -20.04 -4.32
C VAL A 35 -3.43 -20.30 -5.54
N ALA A 36 -3.96 -19.26 -6.18
CA ALA A 36 -4.88 -19.35 -7.31
C ALA A 36 -4.57 -18.25 -8.37
N PRO A 37 -3.36 -18.19 -8.93
CA PRO A 37 -2.95 -17.10 -9.80
C PRO A 37 -3.83 -16.96 -11.03
N ASP A 38 -4.14 -18.04 -11.74
CA ASP A 38 -4.91 -18.02 -12.98
C ASP A 38 -6.32 -17.50 -12.76
N GLN A 39 -6.98 -17.93 -11.68
CA GLN A 39 -8.32 -17.46 -11.32
C GLN A 39 -8.30 -15.99 -10.94
N MET A 40 -7.28 -15.55 -10.19
CA MET A 40 -7.16 -14.17 -9.76
C MET A 40 -6.83 -13.25 -10.94
N PHE A 41 -5.92 -13.64 -11.84
CA PHE A 41 -5.62 -12.87 -13.03
C PHE A 41 -6.83 -12.76 -13.94
N SER A 42 -7.55 -13.86 -14.17
CA SER A 42 -8.80 -13.87 -14.94
C SER A 42 -9.86 -12.96 -14.32
N PHE A 43 -10.04 -13.02 -13.00
CA PHE A 43 -10.99 -12.18 -12.29
C PHE A 43 -10.65 -10.68 -12.39
N MET A 44 -9.38 -10.35 -12.32
CA MET A 44 -8.90 -8.97 -12.40
C MET A 44 -8.72 -8.46 -13.84
N GLY A 45 -8.88 -9.34 -14.84
CA GLY A 45 -8.69 -9.01 -16.26
C GLY A 45 -7.22 -8.83 -16.65
N PHE A 46 -6.28 -9.34 -15.86
CA PHE A 46 -4.85 -9.30 -16.21
C PHE A 46 -4.48 -10.40 -17.21
N PRO A 47 -3.60 -10.11 -18.17
CA PRO A 47 -2.99 -11.15 -18.98
C PRO A 47 -2.07 -12.03 -18.11
N ALA A 48 -2.27 -13.35 -18.17
CA ALA A 48 -1.49 -14.34 -17.40
C ALA A 48 -0.13 -14.63 -18.06
N GLU A 49 0.66 -13.61 -18.39
CA GLU A 49 1.81 -13.80 -19.27
C GLU A 49 3.15 -14.05 -18.56
N GLU A 50 3.26 -13.72 -17.25
CA GLU A 50 4.57 -13.79 -16.57
C GLU A 50 4.48 -14.34 -15.13
N PRO A 51 4.45 -15.66 -14.97
CA PRO A 51 4.27 -16.29 -13.65
C PRO A 51 5.39 -15.97 -12.65
N ILE A 52 6.61 -15.70 -13.12
CA ILE A 52 7.75 -15.38 -12.24
C ILE A 52 7.55 -14.01 -11.58
N TRP A 53 7.22 -12.98 -12.36
CA TRP A 53 6.97 -11.63 -11.83
C TRP A 53 5.71 -11.59 -10.99
N ALA A 54 4.66 -12.27 -11.43
CA ALA A 54 3.42 -12.41 -10.68
C ALA A 54 3.65 -13.06 -9.32
N GLY A 55 4.42 -14.16 -9.28
CA GLY A 55 4.79 -14.84 -8.05
C GLY A 55 5.65 -13.96 -7.13
N ALA A 56 6.63 -13.25 -7.67
CA ALA A 56 7.46 -12.33 -6.90
C ALA A 56 6.64 -11.18 -6.28
N PHE A 57 5.78 -10.55 -7.07
CA PHE A 57 4.88 -9.49 -6.60
C PHE A 57 3.92 -9.99 -5.52
N SER A 58 3.30 -11.15 -5.76
CA SER A 58 2.35 -11.75 -4.82
C SER A 58 3.01 -12.14 -3.50
N SER A 59 4.24 -12.69 -3.56
CA SER A 59 5.03 -13.03 -2.37
C SER A 59 5.39 -11.80 -1.55
N LEU A 60 5.81 -10.72 -2.21
CA LEU A 60 6.13 -9.45 -1.57
C LEU A 60 4.89 -8.82 -0.93
N SER A 61 3.77 -8.84 -1.65
CA SER A 61 2.49 -8.33 -1.14
C SER A 61 2.02 -9.14 0.07
N PHE A 62 2.06 -10.46 0.01
CA PHE A 62 1.67 -11.33 1.11
C PHE A 62 2.55 -11.13 2.34
N ALA A 63 3.86 -11.07 2.17
CA ALA A 63 4.80 -10.76 3.26
C ALA A 63 4.51 -9.37 3.87
N GLY A 64 4.22 -8.38 3.05
CA GLY A 64 3.77 -7.06 3.49
C GLY A 64 2.51 -7.15 4.35
N GLY A 65 1.52 -7.93 3.91
CA GLY A 65 0.30 -8.17 4.67
C GLY A 65 0.56 -8.73 6.06
N ILE A 66 1.47 -9.69 6.19
CA ILE A 66 1.90 -10.24 7.49
C ILE A 66 2.53 -9.15 8.37
N LEU A 67 3.39 -8.32 7.81
CA LEU A 67 4.00 -7.22 8.54
C LEU A 67 2.97 -6.21 9.04
N TYR A 68 1.90 -5.94 8.29
CA TYR A 68 0.82 -5.07 8.75
C TYR A 68 0.01 -5.69 9.90
N VAL A 69 -0.16 -7.02 9.95
CA VAL A 69 -0.73 -7.71 11.12
C VAL A 69 0.14 -7.47 12.36
N VAL A 70 1.46 -7.59 12.23
CA VAL A 70 2.39 -7.29 13.33
C VAL A 70 2.32 -5.81 13.73
N ALA A 71 2.20 -4.92 12.76
CA ALA A 71 2.11 -3.47 12.98
C ALA A 71 0.88 -3.05 13.80
N LEU A 72 -0.23 -3.79 13.72
CA LEU A 72 -1.42 -3.53 14.54
C LEU A 72 -1.15 -3.60 16.05
N ARG A 73 -0.14 -4.38 16.48
CA ARG A 73 0.24 -4.49 17.90
C ARG A 73 0.95 -3.25 18.42
N SER A 74 1.67 -2.54 17.57
CA SER A 74 2.45 -1.34 17.93
C SER A 74 2.44 -0.34 16.77
N PRO A 75 1.30 0.31 16.48
CA PRO A 75 1.12 1.09 15.26
C PRO A 75 2.17 2.18 15.03
N LEU A 76 2.54 2.92 16.06
CA LEU A 76 3.56 3.98 15.97
C LEU A 76 4.95 3.44 15.65
N LYS A 77 5.32 2.31 16.27
CA LYS A 77 6.63 1.69 16.05
C LYS A 77 6.81 1.27 14.58
N TYR A 78 5.75 0.83 13.96
CA TYR A 78 5.77 0.32 12.58
C TYR A 78 5.28 1.34 11.54
N ALA A 79 5.07 2.60 11.93
CA ALA A 79 4.72 3.66 10.98
C ALA A 79 5.65 3.76 9.75
N PRO A 80 6.97 3.45 9.83
CA PRO A 80 7.83 3.38 8.65
C PRO A 80 7.38 2.42 7.55
N LEU A 81 6.57 1.39 7.85
CA LEU A 81 5.97 0.52 6.82
C LEU A 81 5.01 1.28 5.89
N LEU A 82 4.21 2.20 6.45
CA LEU A 82 3.33 3.05 5.64
C LEU A 82 4.14 4.05 4.82
N LEU A 83 5.25 4.54 5.34
CA LEU A 83 6.15 5.41 4.56
C LEU A 83 6.73 4.66 3.35
N LEU A 84 7.17 3.42 3.54
CA LEU A 84 7.65 2.59 2.42
C LEU A 84 6.56 2.41 1.36
N GLN A 85 5.34 2.11 1.78
CA GLN A 85 4.20 1.97 0.88
C GLN A 85 3.88 3.29 0.16
N LEU A 86 3.84 4.40 0.89
CA LEU A 86 3.64 5.71 0.30
C LEU A 86 4.69 6.02 -0.77
N LEU A 87 5.97 5.75 -0.50
CA LEU A 87 7.05 5.96 -1.45
C LEU A 87 6.88 5.11 -2.71
N ILE A 88 6.44 3.86 -2.59
CA ILE A 88 6.15 3.00 -3.75
C ILE A 88 5.09 3.67 -4.63
N TRP A 89 3.99 4.15 -4.06
CA TRP A 89 2.92 4.80 -4.82
C TRP A 89 3.34 6.15 -5.39
N VAL A 90 4.09 6.96 -4.63
CA VAL A 90 4.61 8.26 -5.09
C VAL A 90 5.55 8.11 -6.28
N VAL A 91 6.29 7.02 -6.36
CA VAL A 91 7.15 6.71 -7.52
C VAL A 91 6.33 6.10 -8.65
N TYR A 92 5.44 5.16 -8.33
CA TYR A 92 4.68 4.40 -9.33
C TYR A 92 3.75 5.28 -10.18
N TYR A 93 3.05 6.23 -9.56
CA TYR A 93 2.14 7.11 -10.31
C TYR A 93 2.85 7.96 -11.35
N PRO A 94 3.89 8.75 -11.03
CA PRO A 94 4.59 9.56 -12.03
C PRO A 94 5.37 8.73 -13.05
N ALA A 95 5.92 7.59 -12.64
CA ALA A 95 6.76 6.78 -13.51
C ALA A 95 5.95 5.90 -14.49
N VAL A 96 4.76 5.47 -14.09
CA VAL A 96 3.99 4.47 -14.85
C VAL A 96 2.58 4.99 -15.21
N ILE A 97 1.78 5.31 -14.21
CA ILE A 97 0.35 5.60 -14.42
C ILE A 97 0.13 6.87 -15.22
N ILE A 98 0.76 7.98 -14.80
CA ILE A 98 0.56 9.29 -15.48
C ILE A 98 1.02 9.25 -16.93
N PRO A 99 2.22 8.75 -17.28
CA PRO A 99 2.62 8.61 -18.68
C PRO A 99 1.65 7.78 -19.52
N MET A 100 1.19 6.63 -18.99
CA MET A 100 0.25 5.78 -19.72
C MET A 100 -1.11 6.45 -19.92
N LEU A 101 -1.59 7.22 -18.95
CA LEU A 101 -2.81 8.02 -19.07
C LEU A 101 -2.67 9.10 -20.15
N VAL A 102 -1.56 9.85 -20.12
CA VAL A 102 -1.29 10.93 -21.08
C VAL A 102 -1.17 10.37 -22.51
N MET A 103 -0.55 9.21 -22.67
CA MET A 103 -0.41 8.56 -23.98
C MET A 103 -1.68 7.78 -24.41
N GLY A 104 -2.70 7.66 -23.55
CA GLY A 104 -3.90 6.87 -23.85
C GLY A 104 -3.64 5.36 -23.94
N THR A 105 -2.56 4.88 -23.35
CA THR A 105 -2.14 3.46 -23.42
C THR A 105 -2.44 2.68 -22.14
N LEU A 106 -3.12 3.29 -21.15
CA LEU A 106 -3.44 2.60 -19.90
C LEU A 106 -4.46 1.48 -20.17
N PRO A 107 -4.10 0.20 -19.92
CA PRO A 107 -5.01 -0.91 -20.11
C PRO A 107 -6.21 -0.82 -19.14
N SER A 108 -7.37 -1.32 -19.58
CA SER A 108 -8.61 -1.29 -18.78
C SER A 108 -8.44 -1.97 -17.41
N TYR A 109 -7.73 -3.09 -17.35
CA TYR A 109 -7.45 -3.79 -16.10
C TYR A 109 -6.61 -2.97 -15.12
N ALA A 110 -5.69 -2.13 -15.63
CA ALA A 110 -4.85 -1.28 -14.81
C ALA A 110 -5.61 -0.10 -14.21
N THR A 111 -6.75 0.28 -14.78
CA THR A 111 -7.58 1.37 -14.27
C THR A 111 -8.08 1.09 -12.85
N PHE A 112 -8.50 -0.14 -12.57
CA PHE A 112 -8.92 -0.54 -11.22
C PHE A 112 -7.78 -0.39 -10.22
N PHE A 113 -6.58 -0.87 -10.57
CA PHE A 113 -5.40 -0.76 -9.69
C PHE A 113 -4.96 0.68 -9.50
N ALA A 114 -5.00 1.49 -10.56
CA ALA A 114 -4.74 2.91 -10.45
C ALA A 114 -5.75 3.59 -9.52
N ALA A 115 -7.03 3.28 -9.64
CA ALA A 115 -8.06 3.86 -8.78
C ALA A 115 -7.90 3.44 -7.31
N ILE A 116 -7.73 2.14 -7.04
CA ILE A 116 -7.62 1.65 -5.65
C ILE A 116 -6.29 2.04 -5.01
N GLY A 117 -5.23 2.20 -5.79
CA GLY A 117 -3.92 2.68 -5.32
C GLY A 117 -3.93 4.12 -4.80
N LEU A 118 -4.96 4.92 -5.15
CA LEU A 118 -5.15 6.23 -4.55
C LEU A 118 -5.50 6.14 -3.05
N VAL A 119 -6.09 5.04 -2.61
CA VAL A 119 -6.44 4.85 -1.19
C VAL A 119 -5.18 4.82 -0.32
N PRO A 120 -4.18 3.96 -0.57
CA PRO A 120 -2.94 3.99 0.21
C PRO A 120 -2.14 5.27 -0.07
N LEU A 121 -2.11 5.80 -1.29
CA LEU A 121 -1.39 7.04 -1.58
C LEU A 121 -1.90 8.21 -0.73
N ILE A 122 -3.19 8.46 -0.73
CA ILE A 122 -3.80 9.57 0.01
C ILE A 122 -3.92 9.22 1.50
N GLY A 123 -4.33 8.00 1.80
CA GLY A 123 -4.52 7.54 3.18
C GLY A 123 -3.22 7.57 3.98
N ASP A 124 -2.13 7.03 3.46
CA ASP A 124 -0.83 7.03 4.11
C ASP A 124 -0.29 8.45 4.30
N LEU A 125 -0.46 9.31 3.28
CA LEU A 125 -0.04 10.71 3.37
C LEU A 125 -0.70 11.44 4.55
N ILE A 126 -1.98 11.14 4.81
CA ILE A 126 -2.77 11.76 5.88
C ILE A 126 -2.48 11.15 7.25
N VAL A 127 -2.34 9.81 7.33
CA VAL A 127 -2.28 9.11 8.62
C VAL A 127 -0.88 8.92 9.16
N ILE A 128 0.16 9.03 8.33
CA ILE A 128 1.55 8.92 8.78
C ILE A 128 1.83 9.98 9.85
N PRO A 129 2.33 9.57 11.03
CA PRO A 129 2.64 10.51 12.11
C PRO A 129 3.98 11.21 11.84
N TRP A 130 3.98 12.14 10.88
CA TRP A 130 5.18 12.83 10.39
C TRP A 130 6.01 13.44 11.51
N GLY A 131 5.34 14.10 12.48
CA GLY A 131 6.02 14.69 13.62
C GLY A 131 6.76 13.68 14.48
N HIS A 132 6.24 12.45 14.62
CA HIS A 132 6.90 11.36 15.33
C HIS A 132 8.08 10.78 14.53
N MET A 133 7.93 10.68 13.21
CA MET A 133 8.97 10.08 12.36
C MET A 133 10.12 11.02 12.07
N LEU A 134 9.89 12.34 12.05
CA LEU A 134 10.89 13.36 11.79
C LEU A 134 11.52 13.94 13.06
N ALA A 135 10.97 13.64 14.25
CA ALA A 135 11.57 14.00 15.52
C ALA A 135 12.83 13.16 15.76
N LYS A 136 13.97 13.83 15.85
CA LYS A 136 15.25 13.24 16.27
C LYS A 136 15.38 13.28 17.78
#